data_880e1c4d49f9181bd0619d64b39d5a8b
#
_entry.id   880e1c4d49f9181bd0619d64b39d5a8b
#
_cell.length_a   1.000
_cell.length_b   1.000
_cell.length_c   1.000
_cell.angle_alpha   90.00
_cell.angle_beta   90.00
_cell.angle_gamma   90.00
#
_symmetry.space_group_name_H-M   'P 1'
#
loop_
_entity.id
_entity.type
_entity.pdbx_description
1 polymer ?
#
loop_
_entity_poly.entity_id
_entity_poly.type
_entity_poly.pdbx_seq_one_letter_code
_entity_poly.pdbx_strand_id
1 'polypeptide(L)' 'MLDAALIALAQKIKHYEIAAYGTMHAYAQMMDMDNAAALFNEILKAEKAADQQLTALALNFANRK' A
#
# COMPACT_ATOMS: atom_id res chain seq x y z
N MET A 1 17.68 1.92 12.89
CA MET A 1 16.43 2.50 13.43
C MET A 1 15.76 3.33 12.35
N LEU A 2 14.44 3.16 12.16
CA LEU A 2 13.67 3.97 11.22
C LEU A 2 13.39 5.34 11.83
N ASP A 3 13.66 6.40 11.08
CA ASP A 3 13.27 7.74 11.48
C ASP A 3 11.99 8.17 10.73
N ALA A 4 11.44 9.34 11.12
CA ALA A 4 10.19 9.82 10.56
C ALA A 4 10.27 10.05 9.05
N ALA A 5 11.42 10.50 8.54
CA ALA A 5 11.60 10.74 7.11
C ALA A 5 11.58 9.44 6.32
N LEU A 6 12.19 8.38 6.84
CA LEU A 6 12.17 7.06 6.20
C LEU A 6 10.76 6.46 6.19
N ILE A 7 10.02 6.63 7.28
CA ILE A 7 8.63 6.16 7.35
C ILE A 7 7.78 6.89 6.32
N ALA A 8 7.93 8.21 6.22
CA ALA A 8 7.17 9.02 5.24
C ALA A 8 7.49 8.59 3.81
N LEU A 9 8.77 8.32 3.51
CA LEU A 9 9.18 7.84 2.19
C LEU A 9 8.57 6.46 1.89
N ALA A 10 8.62 5.56 2.87
CA ALA A 10 8.03 4.23 2.72
C ALA A 10 6.53 4.30 2.43
N GLN A 11 5.81 5.20 3.11
CA GLN A 11 4.38 5.39 2.85
C GLN A 11 4.11 5.93 1.46
N LYS A 12 4.92 6.85 0.95
CA LYS A 12 4.77 7.35 -0.41
C LYS A 12 4.91 6.23 -1.44
N ILE A 13 5.89 5.34 -1.22
CA ILE A 13 6.09 4.18 -2.09
C ILE A 13 4.87 3.27 -2.04
N LYS A 14 4.33 3.00 -0.84
CA LYS A 14 3.14 2.16 -0.68
C LYS A 14 1.92 2.78 -1.36
N HIS A 15 1.70 4.07 -1.20
CA HIS A 15 0.59 4.75 -1.85
C HIS A 15 0.71 4.70 -3.38
N TYR A 16 1.91 4.85 -3.91
CA TYR A 16 2.16 4.70 -5.34
C TYR A 16 1.83 3.28 -5.81
N GLU A 17 2.28 2.27 -5.07
CA GLU A 17 2.02 0.87 -5.40
C GLU A 17 0.52 0.54 -5.35
N ILE A 18 -0.19 1.04 -4.32
CA ILE A 18 -1.64 0.84 -4.21
C ILE A 18 -2.35 1.42 -5.43
N ALA A 19 -1.98 2.62 -5.86
CA ALA A 19 -2.58 3.25 -7.03
C ALA A 19 -2.29 2.45 -8.30
N ALA A 20 -1.04 1.99 -8.47
CA ALA A 20 -0.64 1.20 -9.64
C ALA A 20 -1.38 -0.13 -9.70
N TYR A 21 -1.42 -0.87 -8.60
CA TYR A 21 -2.12 -2.15 -8.56
C TYR A 21 -3.64 -1.99 -8.67
N GLY A 22 -4.19 -0.90 -8.13
CA GLY A 22 -5.61 -0.58 -8.30
C GLY A 22 -5.98 -0.39 -9.76
N THR A 23 -5.14 0.30 -10.52
CA THR A 23 -5.31 0.48 -11.96
C THR A 23 -5.23 -0.85 -12.70
N MET A 24 -4.23 -1.68 -12.36
CA MET A 24 -4.07 -3.01 -12.98
C MET A 24 -5.25 -3.92 -12.66
N HIS A 25 -5.76 -3.86 -11.43
CA HIS A 25 -6.96 -4.62 -11.04
C HIS A 25 -8.17 -4.23 -11.90
N ALA A 26 -8.38 -2.92 -12.08
CA ALA A 26 -9.48 -2.41 -12.90
C ALA A 26 -9.36 -2.88 -14.36
N TYR A 27 -8.16 -2.81 -14.94
CA TYR A 27 -7.93 -3.30 -16.30
C TYR A 27 -8.18 -4.81 -16.40
N ALA A 28 -7.72 -5.59 -15.42
CA ALA A 28 -7.93 -7.03 -15.42
C ALA A 28 -9.43 -7.37 -15.40
N GLN A 29 -10.19 -6.62 -14.61
CA GLN A 29 -11.65 -6.80 -14.58
C GLN A 29 -12.30 -6.46 -15.92
N MET A 30 -11.89 -5.37 -16.55
CA MET A 30 -12.43 -4.94 -17.85
C MET A 30 -12.14 -5.97 -18.95
N MET A 31 -11.02 -6.68 -18.84
CA MET A 31 -10.61 -7.67 -19.84
C MET A 31 -11.02 -9.09 -19.48
N ASP A 32 -11.88 -9.25 -18.46
CA ASP A 32 -12.37 -10.55 -17.97
C ASP A 32 -11.23 -11.51 -17.57
N MET A 33 -10.15 -10.95 -17.04
CA MET A 33 -9.01 -11.73 -16.53
C MET A 33 -9.19 -11.97 -15.04
N ASP A 34 -10.10 -12.86 -14.68
CA ASP A 34 -10.54 -13.05 -13.29
C ASP A 34 -9.42 -13.49 -12.37
N ASN A 35 -8.54 -14.37 -12.83
CA ASN A 35 -7.40 -14.82 -12.02
C ASN A 35 -6.42 -13.68 -11.73
N ALA A 36 -6.15 -12.85 -12.72
CA ALA A 36 -5.27 -11.70 -12.55
C ALA A 36 -5.92 -10.66 -11.63
N ALA A 37 -7.22 -10.42 -11.81
CA ALA A 37 -7.96 -9.49 -10.96
C ALA A 37 -7.91 -9.93 -9.50
N ALA A 38 -8.11 -11.22 -9.23
CA ALA A 38 -8.05 -11.78 -7.87
C ALA A 38 -6.65 -11.61 -7.27
N LEU A 39 -5.60 -11.85 -8.06
CA LEU A 39 -4.22 -11.68 -7.62
C LEU A 39 -3.93 -10.22 -7.25
N PHE A 40 -4.33 -9.27 -8.10
CA PHE A 40 -4.13 -7.86 -7.81
C PHE A 40 -4.91 -7.41 -6.58
N ASN A 41 -6.10 -7.96 -6.35
CA ASN A 41 -6.87 -7.67 -5.15
C ASN A 41 -6.16 -8.14 -3.88
N GLU A 42 -5.55 -9.32 -3.90
CA GLU A 42 -4.75 -9.82 -2.77
C GLU A 42 -3.52 -8.95 -2.51
N ILE A 43 -2.83 -8.52 -3.57
CA ILE A 43 -1.69 -7.61 -3.44
C ILE A 43 -2.14 -6.29 -2.82
N LEU A 44 -3.26 -5.74 -3.26
CA LEU A 44 -3.80 -4.49 -2.72
C LEU A 44 -4.12 -4.60 -1.23
N LYS A 45 -4.69 -5.71 -0.79
CA LYS A 45 -4.97 -5.93 0.63
C LYS A 45 -3.68 -5.93 1.45
N ALA A 46 -2.64 -6.60 0.96
CA ALA A 46 -1.36 -6.65 1.63
C ALA A 46 -0.69 -5.27 1.69
N GLU A 47 -0.74 -4.51 0.60
CA GLU A 47 -0.16 -3.16 0.55
C GLU A 47 -0.88 -2.20 1.50
N LYS A 48 -2.21 -2.27 1.56
CA LYS A 48 -3.00 -1.44 2.47
C LYS A 48 -2.71 -1.77 3.93
N ALA A 49 -2.55 -3.05 4.26
CA ALA A 49 -2.20 -3.47 5.61
C ALA A 49 -0.81 -2.93 6.01
N ALA A 50 0.16 -3.01 5.09
CA ALA A 50 1.50 -2.47 5.33
C ALA A 50 1.47 -0.95 5.52
N ASP A 51 0.66 -0.23 4.74
CA ASP A 51 0.51 1.22 4.87
C ASP A 51 -0.09 1.60 6.23
N GLN A 52 -1.08 0.85 6.71
CA GLN A 52 -1.66 1.07 8.04
C GLN A 52 -0.64 0.86 9.15
N GLN A 53 0.23 -0.13 9.02
CA GLN A 53 1.32 -0.35 9.97
C GLN A 53 2.31 0.81 9.97
N LEU A 54 2.64 1.36 8.80
CA LEU A 54 3.50 2.53 8.69
C LEU A 54 2.88 3.76 9.32
N THR A 55 1.57 3.96 9.14
CA THR A 55 0.84 5.05 9.78
C THR A 55 0.89 4.92 11.30
N ALA A 56 0.66 3.73 11.84
CA ALA A 56 0.73 3.50 13.28
C ALA A 56 2.14 3.79 13.81
N LEU A 57 3.16 3.39 13.07
CA LEU A 57 4.55 3.64 13.45
C LEU A 57 4.87 5.14 13.44
N ALA A 58 4.40 5.86 12.44
CA ALA A 58 4.60 7.31 12.33
C ALA A 58 3.92 8.04 13.51
N LEU A 59 2.70 7.64 13.87
CA LEU A 59 1.99 8.21 15.01
C LEU A 59 2.73 7.94 16.31
N ASN A 60 3.29 6.75 16.44
CA ASN A 60 4.07 6.39 17.61
C ASN A 60 5.32 7.28 17.76
N PHE A 61 5.99 7.60 16.65
CA PHE A 61 7.10 8.55 16.67
C PHE A 61 6.66 9.94 17.11
N ALA A 62 5.53 10.42 16.58
CA ALA A 62 4.99 11.74 16.94
C ALA A 62 4.66 11.83 18.44
N ASN A 63 4.13 10.75 19.00
CA ASN A 63 3.71 10.72 20.41
C ASN A 63 4.88 10.58 21.38
N ARG A 64 6.07 10.28 20.91
CA ARG A 64 7.27 10.15 21.76
C ARG A 64 7.98 11.46 22.05
N LYS A 65 7.58 12.54 21.46
CA LYS A 65 8.21 13.86 21.68
C LYS A 65 7.85 14.47 23.01
#